data_119b4618fe9984078849f18de8ff3e10
#
_entry.id   119b4618fe9984078849f18de8ff3e10
#
_cell.length_a   1.000
_cell.length_b   1.000
_cell.length_c   1.000
_cell.angle_alpha   90.00
_cell.angle_beta   90.00
_cell.angle_gamma   90.00
#
_symmetry.space_group_name_H-M   'P 1'
#
loop_
_entity.id
_entity.type
_entity.pdbx_description
1 polymer ?
#
loop_
_entity_poly.entity_id
_entity_poly.type
_entity_poly.pdbx_seq_one_letter_code
_entity_poly.pdbx_strand_id
1 'polypeptide(L)'
;LSVCALGVDDIKLAGLEDHPLFQKFDIVFDEFNSATSYSGPAIIRLSRATCGQAEHSTLYGPVDPECQLFHQLEQLGYGKELILNHDGVFDSFLERTQRYSGISSAPFPNTGVAATQKDFSGALIYNDGGMLNAWWKNRQTLDNDRVAALYNTTSLHDGNRILNKPAVFGVASYQQRGNTLFDELATFLENLEKSDRNIVVVLIPEHGAGLRGDKMQISGMRELPSPSITHIPVAVKVIGPNLQRSDSVFHVREASSHQALSQLLANILEQKVFDQAHFSAALLSSNLPQTAPVSQNEGSTVIKVNREYFISLDQQTWTPYSTSK
;
A
#
# COMPACT_ATOMS: atom_id res chain seq x y z
N LEU A 1 0.24 5.09 -3.36
CA LEU A 1 -1.16 4.70 -3.24
C LEU A 1 -1.26 3.57 -2.21
N SER A 2 -1.57 3.90 -0.96
CA SER A 2 -1.75 2.96 0.14
C SER A 2 -3.23 2.59 0.26
N VAL A 3 -3.53 1.29 0.21
CA VAL A 3 -4.91 0.77 0.25
C VAL A 3 -5.09 -0.10 1.48
N CYS A 4 -6.00 0.28 2.36
CA CYS A 4 -6.40 -0.54 3.48
C CYS A 4 -7.21 -1.75 2.99
N ALA A 5 -6.92 -2.93 3.53
CA ALA A 5 -7.65 -4.17 3.29
C ALA A 5 -7.62 -4.68 1.82
N LEU A 6 -6.42 -4.68 1.19
CA LEU A 6 -6.21 -5.23 -0.15
C LEU A 6 -5.13 -6.32 -0.12
N GLY A 7 -5.52 -7.57 -0.02
CA GLY A 7 -4.67 -8.76 -0.04
C GLY A 7 -4.75 -9.54 -1.36
N VAL A 8 -3.71 -10.28 -1.68
CA VAL A 8 -3.70 -11.15 -2.89
C VAL A 8 -4.78 -12.24 -2.80
N ASP A 9 -4.99 -12.82 -1.62
CA ASP A 9 -6.04 -13.83 -1.40
C ASP A 9 -7.46 -13.23 -1.53
N ASP A 10 -7.64 -11.98 -1.05
CA ASP A 10 -8.91 -11.26 -1.14
C ASP A 10 -9.27 -10.92 -2.60
N ILE A 11 -8.29 -10.48 -3.39
CA ILE A 11 -8.45 -10.21 -4.84
C ILE A 11 -8.92 -11.48 -5.56
N LYS A 12 -8.26 -12.60 -5.32
CA LYS A 12 -8.62 -13.90 -5.92
C LYS A 12 -10.01 -14.38 -5.49
N LEU A 13 -10.31 -14.26 -4.20
CA LEU A 13 -11.62 -14.68 -3.67
C LEU A 13 -12.76 -13.82 -4.24
N ALA A 14 -12.49 -12.55 -4.51
CA ALA A 14 -13.46 -11.62 -5.09
C ALA A 14 -13.52 -11.65 -6.63
N GLY A 15 -12.67 -12.44 -7.30
CA GLY A 15 -12.59 -12.50 -8.78
C GLY A 15 -12.15 -11.18 -9.40
N LEU A 16 -11.16 -10.52 -8.81
CA LEU A 16 -10.63 -9.23 -9.23
C LEU A 16 -9.20 -9.32 -9.81
N GLU A 17 -8.63 -10.52 -9.89
CA GLU A 17 -7.25 -10.75 -10.31
C GLU A 17 -6.97 -10.32 -11.76
N ASP A 18 -7.96 -10.44 -12.63
CA ASP A 18 -7.84 -10.07 -14.05
C ASP A 18 -8.21 -8.60 -14.34
N HIS A 19 -8.39 -7.79 -13.29
CA HIS A 19 -8.76 -6.38 -13.50
C HIS A 19 -7.68 -5.62 -14.28
N PRO A 20 -8.04 -4.80 -15.30
CA PRO A 20 -7.10 -4.09 -16.18
C PRO A 20 -6.10 -3.17 -15.44
N LEU A 21 -6.41 -2.73 -14.23
CA LEU A 21 -5.51 -1.92 -13.42
C LEU A 21 -4.12 -2.57 -13.28
N PHE A 22 -4.06 -3.88 -13.00
CA PHE A 22 -2.79 -4.57 -12.74
C PHE A 22 -1.89 -4.66 -13.96
N GLN A 23 -2.45 -4.56 -15.17
CA GLN A 23 -1.69 -4.55 -16.43
C GLN A 23 -1.02 -3.19 -16.72
N LYS A 24 -1.39 -2.13 -15.99
CA LYS A 24 -0.82 -0.79 -16.20
C LYS A 24 0.54 -0.59 -15.55
N PHE A 25 0.93 -1.46 -14.64
CA PHE A 25 2.20 -1.34 -13.91
C PHE A 25 3.39 -1.89 -14.71
N ASP A 26 4.59 -1.44 -14.36
CA ASP A 26 5.83 -1.83 -15.02
C ASP A 26 6.58 -2.91 -14.24
N ILE A 27 6.50 -2.86 -12.92
CA ILE A 27 7.11 -3.82 -11.99
C ILE A 27 6.04 -4.30 -11.02
N VAL A 28 5.95 -5.61 -10.82
CA VAL A 28 5.00 -6.26 -9.92
C VAL A 28 5.77 -7.20 -8.98
N PHE A 29 5.45 -7.14 -7.70
CA PHE A 29 6.00 -8.04 -6.69
C PHE A 29 5.03 -9.20 -6.44
N ASP A 30 5.46 -10.42 -6.74
CA ASP A 30 4.60 -11.61 -6.63
C ASP A 30 4.49 -12.12 -5.18
N GLU A 31 5.53 -11.91 -4.35
CA GLU A 31 5.63 -12.43 -2.99
C GLU A 31 5.98 -11.30 -1.99
N PHE A 32 5.13 -10.28 -1.88
CA PHE A 32 5.40 -9.13 -1.00
C PHE A 32 4.68 -9.26 0.34
N ASN A 33 5.45 -9.15 1.45
CA ASN A 33 4.94 -9.23 2.81
C ASN A 33 4.82 -7.84 3.45
N SER A 34 3.61 -7.46 3.89
CA SER A 34 3.34 -6.20 4.62
C SER A 34 3.85 -6.19 6.07
N ALA A 35 4.25 -7.35 6.59
CA ALA A 35 4.78 -7.58 7.93
C ALA A 35 3.82 -7.27 9.10
N THR A 36 2.56 -6.96 8.86
CA THR A 36 1.52 -6.72 9.88
C THR A 36 0.13 -6.80 9.26
N SER A 37 -0.90 -6.91 10.08
CA SER A 37 -2.30 -6.94 9.65
C SER A 37 -3.12 -5.73 10.12
N TYR A 38 -2.47 -4.66 10.59
CA TYR A 38 -3.13 -3.43 11.05
C TYR A 38 -2.52 -2.19 10.38
N SER A 39 -3.37 -1.20 10.10
CA SER A 39 -3.03 0.02 9.35
C SER A 39 -1.97 0.88 10.04
N GLY A 40 -2.08 1.10 11.36
CA GLY A 40 -1.11 1.88 12.11
C GLY A 40 0.32 1.34 12.01
N PRO A 41 0.58 0.08 12.37
CA PRO A 41 1.89 -0.54 12.16
C PRO A 41 2.32 -0.58 10.70
N ALA A 42 1.40 -0.80 9.75
CA ALA A 42 1.73 -0.90 8.33
C ALA A 42 2.32 0.41 7.78
N ILE A 43 1.69 1.55 8.07
CA ILE A 43 2.21 2.84 7.60
C ILE A 43 3.55 3.20 8.24
N ILE A 44 3.78 2.82 9.50
CA ILE A 44 5.07 3.02 10.16
C ILE A 44 6.14 2.15 9.50
N ARG A 45 5.84 0.87 9.24
CA ARG A 45 6.77 -0.07 8.58
C ARG A 45 7.11 0.37 7.16
N LEU A 46 6.12 0.82 6.39
CA LEU A 46 6.33 1.38 5.06
C LEU A 46 7.28 2.58 5.10
N SER A 47 7.02 3.52 6.00
CA SER A 47 7.78 4.77 6.06
C SER A 47 9.19 4.63 6.62
N ARG A 48 9.49 3.54 7.35
CA ARG A 48 10.80 3.26 7.99
C ARG A 48 11.59 2.15 7.32
N ALA A 49 11.17 1.70 6.16
CA ALA A 49 11.66 0.48 5.53
C ALA A 49 13.15 0.52 5.15
N THR A 50 13.76 1.67 5.00
CA THR A 50 15.18 1.82 4.66
C THR A 50 16.11 1.15 5.68
N CYS A 51 15.74 1.14 6.96
CA CYS A 51 16.51 0.51 8.03
C CYS A 51 16.01 -0.90 8.40
N GLY A 52 15.13 -1.48 7.61
CA GLY A 52 14.60 -2.82 7.84
C GLY A 52 13.30 -2.86 8.64
N GLN A 53 12.91 -4.07 9.02
CA GLN A 53 11.67 -4.31 9.76
C GLN A 53 11.96 -4.41 11.27
N ALA A 54 11.56 -3.37 12.00
CA ALA A 54 11.67 -3.36 13.45
C ALA A 54 10.69 -4.34 14.12
N GLU A 55 11.00 -4.81 15.31
CA GLU A 55 10.04 -5.55 16.15
C GLU A 55 8.81 -4.69 16.46
N HIS A 56 7.64 -5.32 16.58
CA HIS A 56 6.39 -4.62 16.83
C HIS A 56 6.44 -3.75 18.10
N SER A 57 7.04 -4.25 19.16
CA SER A 57 7.21 -3.57 20.45
C SER A 57 7.99 -2.24 20.35
N THR A 58 8.85 -2.10 19.34
CA THR A 58 9.71 -0.92 19.15
C THR A 58 9.18 0.06 18.09
N LEU A 59 8.13 -0.29 17.35
CA LEU A 59 7.59 0.50 16.25
C LEU A 59 7.21 1.93 16.64
N TYR A 60 6.71 2.11 17.85
CA TYR A 60 6.23 3.41 18.34
C TYR A 60 7.31 4.20 19.10
N GLY A 61 8.53 3.66 19.10
CA GLY A 61 9.70 4.33 19.68
C GLY A 61 10.37 5.32 18.72
N PRO A 62 11.39 6.04 19.24
CA PRO A 62 12.24 6.89 18.42
C PRO A 62 12.92 6.09 17.31
N VAL A 63 13.14 6.75 16.17
CA VAL A 63 13.88 6.20 15.03
C VAL A 63 14.81 7.26 14.49
N ASP A 64 15.94 6.83 13.94
CA ASP A 64 16.81 7.72 13.18
C ASP A 64 16.03 8.31 11.99
N PRO A 65 16.01 9.64 11.81
CA PRO A 65 15.36 10.27 10.66
C PRO A 65 15.80 9.70 9.31
N GLU A 66 17.05 9.27 9.19
CA GLU A 66 17.57 8.63 7.98
C GLU A 66 16.89 7.28 7.66
N CYS A 67 16.19 6.67 8.62
CA CYS A 67 15.36 5.51 8.37
C CYS A 67 13.99 5.85 7.76
N GLN A 68 13.61 7.13 7.75
CA GLN A 68 12.30 7.56 7.26
C GLN A 68 12.34 7.93 5.78
N LEU A 69 11.63 7.18 4.95
CA LEU A 69 11.53 7.40 3.51
C LEU A 69 11.17 8.86 3.16
N PHE A 70 10.17 9.43 3.83
CA PHE A 70 9.74 10.79 3.56
C PHE A 70 10.72 11.85 4.05
N HIS A 71 11.54 11.56 5.06
CA HIS A 71 12.64 12.43 5.45
C HIS A 71 13.74 12.41 4.38
N GLN A 72 14.14 11.25 3.90
CA GLN A 72 15.13 11.13 2.81
C GLN A 72 14.67 11.84 1.53
N LEU A 73 13.39 11.70 1.15
CA LEU A 73 12.84 12.42 0.00
C LEU A 73 12.84 13.93 0.22
N GLU A 74 12.57 14.40 1.44
CA GLU A 74 12.68 15.83 1.78
C GLU A 74 14.11 16.35 1.62
N GLN A 75 15.13 15.59 2.04
CA GLN A 75 16.54 15.93 1.81
C GLN A 75 16.90 16.04 0.32
N LEU A 76 16.17 15.34 -0.53
CA LEU A 76 16.30 15.44 -1.99
C LEU A 76 15.43 16.58 -2.60
N GLY A 77 14.82 17.41 -1.77
CA GLY A 77 14.03 18.56 -2.17
C GLY A 77 12.56 18.27 -2.50
N TYR A 78 12.03 17.13 -2.10
CA TYR A 78 10.60 16.81 -2.27
C TYR A 78 9.76 17.43 -1.15
N GLY A 79 8.69 18.14 -1.50
CA GLY A 79 7.63 18.48 -0.56
C GLY A 79 6.86 17.22 -0.16
N LYS A 80 6.30 17.20 1.06
CA LYS A 80 5.55 16.04 1.58
C LYS A 80 4.08 16.37 1.64
N GLU A 81 3.24 15.53 1.03
CA GLU A 81 1.79 15.72 1.00
C GLU A 81 1.06 14.45 1.45
N LEU A 82 -0.03 14.64 2.19
CA LEU A 82 -0.90 13.57 2.68
C LEU A 82 -2.30 13.75 2.10
N ILE A 83 -2.86 12.70 1.52
CA ILE A 83 -4.21 12.69 1.00
C ILE A 83 -4.95 11.50 1.60
N LEU A 84 -6.12 11.74 2.18
CA LEU A 84 -6.97 10.70 2.77
C LEU A 84 -8.36 10.78 2.16
N ASN A 85 -8.97 9.65 1.83
CA ASN A 85 -10.39 9.62 1.47
C ASN A 85 -11.33 9.42 2.70
N HIS A 86 -10.77 9.45 3.90
CA HIS A 86 -11.44 9.27 5.18
C HIS A 86 -10.96 10.32 6.19
N ASP A 87 -11.53 10.35 7.39
CA ASP A 87 -11.21 11.34 8.43
C ASP A 87 -9.89 11.06 9.19
N GLY A 88 -9.32 9.89 9.02
CA GLY A 88 -8.09 9.47 9.71
C GLY A 88 -8.25 9.13 11.19
N VAL A 89 -9.48 9.09 11.70
CA VAL A 89 -9.76 8.81 13.12
C VAL A 89 -9.59 7.33 13.46
N PHE A 90 -9.99 6.44 12.56
CA PHE A 90 -9.91 5.00 12.78
C PHE A 90 -8.46 4.57 13.11
N ASP A 91 -8.30 3.82 14.19
CA ASP A 91 -6.99 3.38 14.73
C ASP A 91 -5.98 4.54 14.93
N SER A 92 -6.46 5.76 15.18
CA SER A 92 -5.63 6.98 15.26
C SER A 92 -4.69 7.14 14.04
N PHE A 93 -5.13 6.73 12.86
CA PHE A 93 -4.31 6.63 11.65
C PHE A 93 -3.61 7.95 11.32
N LEU A 94 -4.34 9.07 11.30
CA LEU A 94 -3.77 10.37 10.99
C LEU A 94 -2.69 10.77 12.01
N GLU A 95 -2.98 10.63 13.31
CA GLU A 95 -2.02 10.95 14.37
C GLU A 95 -0.75 10.10 14.25
N ARG A 96 -0.91 8.78 14.05
CA ARG A 96 0.22 7.85 13.87
C ARG A 96 1.03 8.18 12.62
N THR A 97 0.36 8.47 11.50
CA THR A 97 1.03 8.88 10.27
C THR A 97 1.85 10.14 10.51
N GLN A 98 1.27 11.20 11.07
CA GLN A 98 1.98 12.45 11.33
C GLN A 98 3.14 12.29 12.31
N ARG A 99 2.99 11.44 13.31
CA ARG A 99 4.00 11.26 14.35
C ARG A 99 5.16 10.35 13.95
N TYR A 100 4.89 9.32 13.15
CA TYR A 100 5.86 8.22 12.96
C TYR A 100 6.34 8.02 11.52
N SER A 101 5.67 8.62 10.52
CA SER A 101 6.02 8.40 9.11
C SER A 101 6.96 9.45 8.52
N GLY A 102 7.18 10.56 9.22
CA GLY A 102 7.92 11.70 8.69
C GLY A 102 7.06 12.66 7.84
N ILE A 103 5.73 12.44 7.76
CA ILE A 103 4.77 13.35 7.10
C ILE A 103 3.98 14.07 8.18
N SER A 104 4.30 15.33 8.46
CA SER A 104 3.61 16.15 9.47
C SER A 104 2.53 17.07 8.90
N SER A 105 2.40 17.15 7.57
CA SER A 105 1.43 18.02 6.91
C SER A 105 -0.02 17.60 7.22
N ALA A 106 -0.91 18.60 7.24
CA ALA A 106 -2.35 18.32 7.28
C ALA A 106 -2.78 17.58 5.99
N PRO A 107 -3.78 16.70 6.06
CA PRO A 107 -4.32 16.07 4.87
C PRO A 107 -4.87 17.09 3.87
N PHE A 108 -4.75 16.77 2.59
CA PHE A 108 -5.42 17.53 1.52
C PHE A 108 -6.93 17.54 1.79
N PRO A 109 -7.59 18.71 1.70
CA PRO A 109 -9.00 18.82 2.03
C PRO A 109 -9.89 18.07 1.04
N ASN A 110 -10.94 17.44 1.57
CA ASN A 110 -11.96 16.74 0.78
C ASN A 110 -13.09 17.66 0.27
N THR A 111 -12.92 18.97 0.37
CA THR A 111 -13.93 19.97 -0.01
C THR A 111 -14.32 19.82 -1.48
N GLY A 112 -15.63 19.64 -1.73
CA GLY A 112 -16.17 19.47 -3.07
C GLY A 112 -16.09 18.05 -3.64
N VAL A 113 -15.51 17.10 -2.89
CA VAL A 113 -15.51 15.69 -3.29
C VAL A 113 -16.72 14.97 -2.69
N ALA A 114 -17.41 14.19 -3.49
CA ALA A 114 -18.59 13.44 -3.04
C ALA A 114 -18.18 12.27 -2.14
N ALA A 115 -18.87 12.10 -1.02
CA ALA A 115 -18.80 10.85 -0.26
C ALA A 115 -19.59 9.76 -1.00
N THR A 116 -19.00 8.58 -1.14
CA THR A 116 -19.61 7.44 -1.84
C THR A 116 -19.88 6.25 -0.93
N GLN A 117 -19.20 6.20 0.20
CA GLN A 117 -19.35 5.14 1.20
C GLN A 117 -19.40 5.74 2.60
N LYS A 118 -19.77 4.91 3.55
CA LYS A 118 -19.60 5.15 4.99
C LYS A 118 -19.04 3.88 5.64
N ASP A 119 -18.25 4.06 6.68
CA ASP A 119 -17.72 2.97 7.48
C ASP A 119 -18.78 2.41 8.47
N PHE A 120 -18.39 1.46 9.31
CA PHE A 120 -19.27 0.85 10.30
C PHE A 120 -19.68 1.82 11.43
N SER A 121 -18.89 2.89 11.68
CA SER A 121 -19.23 3.95 12.66
C SER A 121 -20.16 5.01 12.08
N GLY A 122 -20.31 5.04 10.75
CA GLY A 122 -21.06 6.05 10.01
C GLY A 122 -20.21 7.19 9.46
N ALA A 123 -18.88 7.19 9.68
CA ALA A 123 -17.98 8.18 9.10
C ALA A 123 -17.96 8.08 7.57
N LEU A 124 -17.90 9.23 6.91
CA LEU A 124 -17.96 9.30 5.46
C LEU A 124 -16.63 8.92 4.82
N ILE A 125 -16.70 8.17 3.72
CA ILE A 125 -15.57 7.83 2.86
C ILE A 125 -15.83 8.44 1.51
N TYR A 126 -14.87 9.26 1.08
CA TYR A 126 -14.96 10.05 -0.13
C TYR A 126 -14.50 9.24 -1.36
N ASN A 127 -15.02 9.62 -2.53
CA ASN A 127 -14.69 8.98 -3.80
C ASN A 127 -13.19 9.05 -4.08
N ASP A 128 -12.56 7.91 -4.34
CA ASP A 128 -11.10 7.80 -4.53
C ASP A 128 -10.64 8.59 -5.76
N GLY A 129 -11.28 8.40 -6.90
CA GLY A 129 -11.01 9.16 -8.11
C GLY A 129 -11.22 10.66 -7.92
N GLY A 130 -12.26 11.03 -7.18
CA GLY A 130 -12.55 12.44 -6.83
C GLY A 130 -11.44 13.06 -6.00
N MET A 131 -10.97 12.38 -4.95
CA MET A 131 -9.88 12.86 -4.10
C MET A 131 -8.57 13.00 -4.87
N LEU A 132 -8.18 11.97 -5.62
CA LEU A 132 -6.95 11.96 -6.40
C LEU A 132 -6.95 13.03 -7.50
N ASN A 133 -8.07 13.19 -8.23
CA ASN A 133 -8.18 14.20 -9.29
C ASN A 133 -8.23 15.63 -8.71
N ALA A 134 -8.90 15.86 -7.57
CA ALA A 134 -8.91 17.17 -6.90
C ALA A 134 -7.50 17.55 -6.42
N TRP A 135 -6.79 16.61 -5.80
CA TRP A 135 -5.40 16.81 -5.41
C TRP A 135 -4.51 17.08 -6.61
N TRP A 136 -4.59 16.26 -7.67
CA TRP A 136 -3.78 16.41 -8.88
C TRP A 136 -4.00 17.76 -9.56
N LYS A 137 -5.26 18.20 -9.70
CA LYS A 137 -5.60 19.50 -10.24
C LYS A 137 -5.00 20.64 -9.40
N ASN A 138 -5.10 20.56 -8.08
CA ASN A 138 -4.47 21.53 -7.18
C ASN A 138 -2.94 21.51 -7.33
N ARG A 139 -2.33 20.32 -7.42
CA ARG A 139 -0.90 20.14 -7.56
C ARG A 139 -0.33 20.82 -8.81
N GLN A 140 -1.07 20.81 -9.92
CA GLN A 140 -0.69 21.47 -11.18
C GLN A 140 -0.63 23.00 -11.08
N THR A 141 -1.19 23.61 -10.04
CA THR A 141 -1.19 25.06 -9.81
C THR A 141 -0.07 25.53 -8.88
N LEU A 142 0.71 24.62 -8.32
CA LEU A 142 1.75 24.92 -7.35
C LEU A 142 3.13 25.01 -8.01
N ASP A 143 3.94 25.97 -7.59
CA ASP A 143 5.30 26.20 -8.13
C ASP A 143 6.32 25.12 -7.72
N ASN A 144 6.05 24.37 -6.63
CA ASN A 144 6.95 23.29 -6.22
C ASN A 144 6.80 22.08 -7.13
N ASP A 145 7.80 21.79 -7.94
CA ASP A 145 7.77 20.72 -8.93
C ASP A 145 7.99 19.32 -8.34
N ARG A 146 8.61 19.21 -7.16
CA ARG A 146 8.92 17.93 -6.53
C ARG A 146 8.01 17.66 -5.35
N VAL A 147 7.31 16.54 -5.37
CA VAL A 147 6.44 16.11 -4.27
C VAL A 147 6.55 14.61 -4.04
N ALA A 148 6.56 14.23 -2.77
CA ALA A 148 6.33 12.86 -2.30
C ALA A 148 4.97 12.84 -1.61
N ALA A 149 3.97 12.24 -2.25
CA ALA A 149 2.61 12.21 -1.78
C ALA A 149 2.23 10.82 -1.28
N LEU A 150 1.64 10.73 -0.10
CA LEU A 150 0.99 9.53 0.41
C LEU A 150 -0.52 9.69 0.26
N TYR A 151 -1.13 8.89 -0.61
CA TYR A 151 -2.57 8.69 -0.63
C TYR A 151 -2.94 7.45 0.16
N ASN A 152 -3.89 7.58 1.08
CA ASN A 152 -4.45 6.44 1.81
C ASN A 152 -5.95 6.36 1.63
N THR A 153 -6.46 5.15 1.39
CA THR A 153 -7.89 4.87 1.22
C THR A 153 -8.34 3.71 2.08
N THR A 154 -9.51 3.88 2.68
CA THR A 154 -10.23 2.83 3.41
C THR A 154 -11.42 2.25 2.64
N SER A 155 -11.51 2.50 1.33
CA SER A 155 -12.66 2.08 0.50
C SER A 155 -12.92 0.58 0.51
N LEU A 156 -11.90 -0.26 0.77
CA LEU A 156 -12.04 -1.71 0.89
C LEU A 156 -12.19 -2.22 2.32
N HIS A 157 -12.12 -1.33 3.32
CA HIS A 157 -12.22 -1.74 4.72
C HIS A 157 -13.53 -2.52 4.97
N ASP A 158 -13.45 -3.56 5.81
CA ASP A 158 -14.62 -4.37 6.15
C ASP A 158 -15.68 -3.54 6.89
N GLY A 159 -16.95 -3.88 6.70
CA GLY A 159 -18.08 -3.16 7.26
C GLY A 159 -18.49 -1.89 6.50
N ASN A 160 -17.71 -1.44 5.53
CA ASN A 160 -18.09 -0.30 4.69
C ASN A 160 -19.35 -0.57 3.88
N ARG A 161 -20.16 0.50 3.70
CA ARG A 161 -21.42 0.46 2.94
C ARG A 161 -21.43 1.55 1.89
N ILE A 162 -21.85 1.21 0.68
CA ILE A 162 -22.05 2.18 -0.40
C ILE A 162 -23.29 3.01 -0.06
N LEU A 163 -23.15 4.33 -0.15
CA LEU A 163 -24.26 5.25 0.10
C LEU A 163 -25.33 5.12 -0.98
N ASN A 164 -26.60 5.32 -0.57
CA ASN A 164 -27.77 5.31 -1.46
C ASN A 164 -27.96 3.99 -2.26
N LYS A 165 -27.36 2.88 -1.77
CA LYS A 165 -27.59 1.54 -2.32
C LYS A 165 -28.02 0.58 -1.22
N PRO A 166 -28.75 -0.50 -1.57
CA PRO A 166 -29.00 -1.58 -0.63
C PRO A 166 -27.71 -2.13 -0.03
N ALA A 167 -27.73 -2.51 1.24
CA ALA A 167 -26.57 -3.07 1.90
C ALA A 167 -26.22 -4.43 1.29
N VAL A 168 -24.96 -4.57 0.83
CA VAL A 168 -24.36 -5.83 0.40
C VAL A 168 -23.21 -6.13 1.36
N PHE A 169 -22.96 -7.40 1.66
CA PHE A 169 -21.98 -7.83 2.66
C PHE A 169 -21.01 -8.87 2.09
N GLY A 170 -19.93 -9.11 2.85
CA GLY A 170 -18.95 -10.14 2.53
C GLY A 170 -18.26 -9.92 1.18
N VAL A 171 -17.93 -11.04 0.51
CA VAL A 171 -17.19 -11.06 -0.76
C VAL A 171 -17.86 -10.23 -1.86
N ALA A 172 -19.18 -10.28 -1.98
CA ALA A 172 -19.91 -9.52 -3.00
C ALA A 172 -19.81 -8.00 -2.78
N SER A 173 -19.86 -7.54 -1.53
CA SER A 173 -19.62 -6.13 -1.20
C SER A 173 -18.18 -5.72 -1.52
N TYR A 174 -17.23 -6.57 -1.16
CA TYR A 174 -15.82 -6.32 -1.44
C TYR A 174 -15.56 -6.24 -2.95
N GLN A 175 -16.08 -7.20 -3.73
CA GLN A 175 -15.98 -7.19 -5.20
C GLN A 175 -16.52 -5.90 -5.82
N GLN A 176 -17.73 -5.46 -5.38
CA GLN A 176 -18.34 -4.23 -5.91
C GLN A 176 -17.49 -2.99 -5.61
N ARG A 177 -16.98 -2.87 -4.39
CA ARG A 177 -16.13 -1.74 -3.98
C ARG A 177 -14.74 -1.82 -4.63
N GLY A 178 -14.21 -3.03 -4.76
CA GLY A 178 -12.93 -3.30 -5.43
C GLY A 178 -12.96 -2.91 -6.91
N ASN A 179 -13.98 -3.31 -7.66
CA ASN A 179 -14.13 -2.88 -9.06
C ASN A 179 -14.15 -1.35 -9.16
N THR A 180 -14.95 -0.68 -8.33
CA THR A 180 -15.02 0.80 -8.33
C THR A 180 -13.67 1.43 -8.05
N LEU A 181 -12.97 1.01 -6.99
CA LEU A 181 -11.65 1.53 -6.64
C LEU A 181 -10.64 1.30 -7.77
N PHE A 182 -10.61 0.10 -8.34
CA PHE A 182 -9.64 -0.24 -9.40
C PHE A 182 -9.90 0.53 -10.69
N ASP A 183 -11.16 0.73 -11.08
CA ASP A 183 -11.54 1.58 -12.22
C ASP A 183 -11.07 3.03 -11.99
N GLU A 184 -11.28 3.58 -10.80
CA GLU A 184 -10.88 4.94 -10.44
C GLU A 184 -9.36 5.11 -10.42
N LEU A 185 -8.62 4.14 -9.86
CA LEU A 185 -7.16 4.13 -9.89
C LEU A 185 -6.62 3.98 -11.31
N ALA A 186 -7.22 3.12 -12.14
CA ALA A 186 -6.82 2.95 -13.54
C ALA A 186 -7.00 4.25 -14.33
N THR A 187 -8.14 4.91 -14.15
CA THR A 187 -8.43 6.22 -14.76
C THR A 187 -7.44 7.30 -14.28
N PHE A 188 -7.11 7.29 -12.99
CA PHE A 188 -6.13 8.24 -12.44
C PHE A 188 -4.73 8.02 -13.05
N LEU A 189 -4.27 6.77 -13.19
CA LEU A 189 -3.00 6.46 -13.86
C LEU A 189 -2.99 6.97 -15.30
N GLU A 190 -4.08 6.79 -16.05
CA GLU A 190 -4.20 7.34 -17.43
C GLU A 190 -4.14 8.86 -17.47
N ASN A 191 -4.66 9.55 -16.46
CA ASN A 191 -4.55 11.00 -16.36
C ASN A 191 -3.12 11.45 -16.07
N LEU A 192 -2.40 10.70 -15.24
CA LEU A 192 -0.97 10.95 -14.98
C LEU A 192 -0.12 10.71 -16.23
N GLU A 193 -0.38 9.66 -17.00
CA GLU A 193 0.32 9.35 -18.26
C GLU A 193 0.17 10.44 -19.32
N LYS A 194 -0.91 11.22 -19.29
CA LYS A 194 -1.15 12.35 -20.20
C LYS A 194 -0.46 13.64 -19.76
N SER A 195 0.20 13.65 -18.62
CA SER A 195 0.89 14.83 -18.08
C SER A 195 2.34 14.90 -18.56
N ASP A 196 2.88 16.12 -18.60
CA ASP A 196 4.30 16.36 -18.91
C ASP A 196 5.20 16.23 -17.67
N ARG A 197 4.84 15.32 -16.74
CA ARG A 197 5.55 15.14 -15.45
C ARG A 197 6.26 13.79 -15.38
N ASN A 198 7.38 13.80 -14.68
CA ASN A 198 8.08 12.58 -14.28
C ASN A 198 7.47 12.08 -12.96
N ILE A 199 6.87 10.89 -12.99
CA ILE A 199 6.10 10.37 -11.86
C ILE A 199 6.46 8.90 -11.60
N VAL A 200 6.65 8.55 -10.35
CA VAL A 200 6.66 7.16 -9.88
C VAL A 200 5.40 6.94 -9.07
N VAL A 201 4.57 6.00 -9.49
CA VAL A 201 3.39 5.58 -8.74
C VAL A 201 3.65 4.21 -8.14
N VAL A 202 3.49 4.12 -6.83
CA VAL A 202 3.57 2.86 -6.09
C VAL A 202 2.19 2.50 -5.57
N LEU A 203 1.67 1.34 -5.98
CA LEU A 203 0.54 0.70 -5.31
C LEU A 203 1.12 -0.15 -4.19
N ILE A 204 0.78 0.18 -2.94
CA ILE A 204 1.29 -0.48 -1.74
C ILE A 204 0.18 -0.62 -0.70
N PRO A 205 -0.58 -1.74 -0.70
CA PRO A 205 -1.56 -1.98 0.34
C PRO A 205 -0.94 -2.08 1.74
N GLU A 206 -1.74 -1.79 2.76
CA GLU A 206 -1.32 -1.92 4.16
C GLU A 206 -1.32 -3.37 4.61
N HIS A 207 -2.40 -4.08 4.29
CA HIS A 207 -2.66 -5.48 4.59
C HIS A 207 -3.91 -5.94 3.83
N GLY A 208 -4.22 -7.22 3.84
CA GLY A 208 -5.46 -7.79 3.30
C GLY A 208 -6.68 -7.63 4.23
N ALA A 209 -7.85 -7.91 3.69
CA ALA A 209 -9.12 -7.93 4.42
C ALA A 209 -9.32 -9.21 5.23
N GLY A 210 -8.65 -10.29 4.88
CA GLY A 210 -8.85 -11.60 5.51
C GLY A 210 -10.22 -12.21 5.21
N LEU A 211 -10.78 -11.96 4.03
CA LEU A 211 -12.15 -12.38 3.66
C LEU A 211 -12.39 -13.88 3.80
N ARG A 212 -11.37 -14.69 3.56
CA ARG A 212 -11.49 -16.14 3.68
C ARG A 212 -11.49 -16.60 5.14
N GLY A 213 -10.71 -15.95 6.00
CA GLY A 213 -10.29 -16.47 7.29
C GLY A 213 -9.41 -17.74 7.14
N ASP A 214 -9.08 -18.39 8.23
CA ASP A 214 -8.30 -19.61 8.27
C ASP A 214 -8.73 -20.52 9.46
N LYS A 215 -7.91 -21.50 9.84
CA LYS A 215 -8.24 -22.39 10.97
C LYS A 215 -8.20 -21.71 12.35
N MET A 216 -7.48 -20.60 12.48
CA MET A 216 -7.26 -19.92 13.75
C MET A 216 -8.08 -18.63 13.89
N GLN A 217 -8.55 -18.07 12.78
CA GLN A 217 -9.37 -16.86 12.82
C GLN A 217 -10.45 -16.89 11.74
N ILE A 218 -11.62 -16.39 12.10
CA ILE A 218 -12.76 -16.33 11.17
C ILE A 218 -12.59 -15.19 10.16
N SER A 219 -13.39 -15.24 9.08
CA SER A 219 -13.45 -14.20 8.06
C SER A 219 -13.56 -12.78 8.66
N GLY A 220 -12.70 -11.88 8.19
CA GLY A 220 -12.64 -10.48 8.63
C GLY A 220 -11.84 -10.24 9.92
N MET A 221 -11.45 -11.28 10.66
CA MET A 221 -10.55 -11.13 11.81
C MET A 221 -9.09 -11.00 11.35
N ARG A 222 -8.35 -10.14 12.04
CA ARG A 222 -6.96 -9.79 11.69
C ARG A 222 -6.01 -9.77 12.89
N GLU A 223 -6.41 -10.41 13.98
CA GLU A 223 -5.61 -10.49 15.22
C GLU A 223 -4.27 -11.18 14.99
N LEU A 224 -4.27 -12.19 14.14
CA LEU A 224 -3.06 -12.91 13.74
C LEU A 224 -2.61 -12.38 12.37
N PRO A 225 -1.32 -12.01 12.21
CA PRO A 225 -0.79 -11.54 10.92
C PRO A 225 -0.55 -12.71 9.98
N SER A 226 -1.63 -13.36 9.57
CA SER A 226 -1.60 -14.55 8.72
C SER A 226 -1.13 -14.22 7.29
N PRO A 227 -0.57 -15.20 6.57
CA PRO A 227 -0.12 -15.01 5.19
C PRO A 227 -1.23 -14.54 4.24
N SER A 228 -2.48 -14.96 4.45
CA SER A 228 -3.63 -14.51 3.65
C SER A 228 -3.93 -13.01 3.81
N ILE A 229 -3.44 -12.40 4.91
CA ILE A 229 -3.61 -10.98 5.19
C ILE A 229 -2.36 -10.19 4.86
N THR A 230 -1.17 -10.75 5.14
CA THR A 230 0.09 -10.02 4.98
C THR A 230 0.73 -10.16 3.59
N HIS A 231 0.25 -11.08 2.75
CA HIS A 231 0.62 -11.16 1.35
C HIS A 231 -0.20 -10.15 0.54
N ILE A 232 0.44 -9.05 0.14
CA ILE A 232 -0.20 -7.90 -0.52
C ILE A 232 0.30 -7.72 -1.95
N PRO A 233 -0.55 -7.24 -2.88
CA PRO A 233 -0.14 -6.92 -4.25
C PRO A 233 0.58 -5.57 -4.26
N VAL A 234 1.88 -5.58 -4.54
CA VAL A 234 2.67 -4.35 -4.68
C VAL A 234 3.10 -4.18 -6.12
N ALA A 235 2.92 -2.98 -6.67
CA ALA A 235 3.26 -2.69 -8.05
C ALA A 235 3.76 -1.26 -8.21
N VAL A 236 4.64 -1.05 -9.21
CA VAL A 236 5.25 0.24 -9.50
C VAL A 236 5.05 0.60 -10.96
N LYS A 237 4.66 1.86 -11.20
CA LYS A 237 4.54 2.48 -12.51
C LYS A 237 5.50 3.65 -12.61
N VAL A 238 6.27 3.71 -13.69
CA VAL A 238 7.17 4.84 -13.99
C VAL A 238 6.62 5.59 -15.21
N ILE A 239 6.34 6.88 -15.04
CA ILE A 239 5.72 7.73 -16.05
C ILE A 239 6.66 8.91 -16.34
N GLY A 240 6.93 9.16 -17.60
CA GLY A 240 7.63 10.34 -18.08
C GLY A 240 7.20 10.68 -19.51
N PRO A 241 7.17 11.96 -19.91
CA PRO A 241 6.56 12.40 -21.18
C PRO A 241 7.18 11.74 -22.43
N ASN A 242 8.45 11.38 -22.37
CA ASN A 242 9.16 10.71 -23.47
C ASN A 242 9.78 9.37 -23.05
N LEU A 243 9.42 8.88 -21.87
CA LEU A 243 10.01 7.68 -21.31
C LEU A 243 9.21 6.45 -21.72
N GLN A 244 9.88 5.45 -22.25
CA GLN A 244 9.28 4.18 -22.63
C GLN A 244 9.98 3.02 -21.91
N ARG A 245 9.20 2.03 -21.51
CA ARG A 245 9.75 0.78 -21.00
C ARG A 245 10.31 -0.04 -22.16
N SER A 246 11.53 -0.53 -22.03
CA SER A 246 12.24 -1.29 -23.07
C SER A 246 11.95 -2.79 -23.03
N ASP A 247 11.36 -3.29 -21.96
CA ASP A 247 11.06 -4.71 -21.73
C ASP A 247 9.59 -4.94 -21.38
N SER A 248 9.18 -6.18 -21.17
CA SER A 248 7.85 -6.53 -20.67
C SER A 248 7.69 -6.15 -19.18
N VAL A 249 6.46 -6.26 -18.64
CA VAL A 249 6.22 -6.15 -17.20
C VAL A 249 7.16 -7.10 -16.46
N PHE A 250 7.91 -6.57 -15.51
CA PHE A 250 8.83 -7.36 -14.72
C PHE A 250 8.18 -7.84 -13.43
N HIS A 251 8.28 -9.14 -13.18
CA HIS A 251 7.79 -9.78 -11.97
C HIS A 251 8.94 -10.10 -11.02
N VAL A 252 8.96 -9.42 -9.86
CA VAL A 252 9.85 -9.76 -8.74
C VAL A 252 9.25 -10.96 -8.02
N ARG A 253 9.81 -12.14 -8.27
CA ARG A 253 9.28 -13.43 -7.80
C ARG A 253 9.79 -13.82 -6.41
N GLU A 254 10.85 -13.19 -5.98
CA GLU A 254 11.49 -13.43 -4.69
C GLU A 254 10.65 -12.84 -3.55
N ALA A 255 10.71 -13.49 -2.39
CA ALA A 255 10.08 -13.00 -1.18
C ALA A 255 10.62 -11.61 -0.82
N SER A 256 9.75 -10.64 -0.74
CA SER A 256 10.07 -9.22 -0.66
C SER A 256 9.32 -8.53 0.48
N SER A 257 9.82 -7.39 0.88
CA SER A 257 9.21 -6.48 1.86
C SER A 257 9.44 -5.02 1.49
N HIS A 258 9.03 -4.11 2.35
CA HIS A 258 9.22 -2.67 2.17
C HIS A 258 10.70 -2.27 1.90
N GLN A 259 11.69 -3.07 2.36
CA GLN A 259 13.11 -2.85 2.02
C GLN A 259 13.36 -2.96 0.52
N ALA A 260 12.77 -3.97 -0.15
CA ALA A 260 12.92 -4.11 -1.60
C ALA A 260 12.30 -2.92 -2.35
N LEU A 261 11.16 -2.41 -1.87
CA LEU A 261 10.55 -1.20 -2.43
C LEU A 261 11.43 0.03 -2.23
N SER A 262 12.01 0.24 -1.04
CA SER A 262 12.93 1.35 -0.79
C SER A 262 14.16 1.29 -1.70
N GLN A 263 14.74 0.11 -1.90
CA GLN A 263 15.86 -0.08 -2.83
C GLN A 263 15.46 0.18 -4.28
N LEU A 264 14.26 -0.26 -4.70
CA LEU A 264 13.76 0.02 -6.05
C LEU A 264 13.61 1.52 -6.29
N LEU A 265 13.07 2.26 -5.32
CA LEU A 265 12.96 3.72 -5.43
C LEU A 265 14.35 4.39 -5.51
N ALA A 266 15.31 3.93 -4.72
CA ALA A 266 16.70 4.38 -4.82
C ALA A 266 17.28 4.10 -6.21
N ASN A 267 17.11 2.89 -6.75
CA ASN A 267 17.57 2.52 -8.10
C ASN A 267 16.98 3.44 -9.18
N ILE A 268 15.69 3.78 -9.09
CA ILE A 268 15.02 4.71 -10.04
C ILE A 268 15.70 6.09 -10.01
N LEU A 269 16.03 6.60 -8.83
CA LEU A 269 16.67 7.90 -8.66
C LEU A 269 18.15 7.87 -9.09
N GLU A 270 18.91 6.88 -8.65
CA GLU A 270 20.35 6.74 -8.93
C GLU A 270 20.63 6.50 -10.42
N GLN A 271 19.80 5.70 -11.10
CA GLN A 271 19.93 5.45 -12.53
C GLN A 271 19.42 6.60 -13.38
N LYS A 272 18.89 7.67 -12.76
CA LYS A 272 18.36 8.86 -13.47
C LYS A 272 17.42 8.47 -14.60
N VAL A 273 16.46 7.61 -14.28
CA VAL A 273 15.55 7.01 -15.27
C VAL A 273 14.87 8.04 -16.15
N PHE A 274 14.53 9.20 -15.60
CA PHE A 274 13.83 10.27 -16.31
C PHE A 274 14.71 11.10 -17.25
N ASP A 275 16.04 10.90 -17.21
CA ASP A 275 16.98 11.50 -18.16
C ASP A 275 17.19 10.61 -19.39
N GLN A 276 16.50 9.48 -19.48
CA GLN A 276 16.60 8.47 -20.53
C GLN A 276 15.33 8.45 -21.39
N ALA A 277 15.45 7.98 -22.64
CA ALA A 277 14.29 7.71 -23.49
C ALA A 277 13.63 6.35 -23.18
N HIS A 278 14.41 5.42 -22.66
CA HIS A 278 13.98 4.06 -22.34
C HIS A 278 14.52 3.63 -20.98
N PHE A 279 13.75 2.79 -20.28
CA PHE A 279 14.20 2.12 -19.06
C PHE A 279 13.88 0.63 -19.10
N SER A 280 14.69 -0.18 -18.42
CA SER A 280 14.45 -1.59 -18.21
C SER A 280 13.91 -1.84 -16.79
N ALA A 281 12.69 -2.38 -16.70
CA ALA A 281 12.09 -2.77 -15.42
C ALA A 281 12.92 -3.88 -14.74
N ALA A 282 13.49 -4.81 -15.53
CA ALA A 282 14.38 -5.85 -15.05
C ALA A 282 15.67 -5.28 -14.44
N LEU A 283 16.27 -4.28 -15.09
CA LEU A 283 17.49 -3.64 -14.59
C LEU A 283 17.23 -2.84 -13.30
N LEU A 284 16.11 -2.10 -13.23
CA LEU A 284 15.71 -1.37 -12.04
C LEU A 284 15.46 -2.30 -10.86
N SER A 285 14.97 -3.50 -11.13
CA SER A 285 14.66 -4.51 -10.11
C SER A 285 15.85 -5.44 -9.81
N SER A 286 17.03 -5.18 -10.39
CA SER A 286 18.22 -5.97 -10.09
C SER A 286 18.69 -5.72 -8.64
N ASN A 287 19.17 -6.77 -7.98
CA ASN A 287 19.75 -6.69 -6.63
C ASN A 287 18.79 -6.16 -5.52
N LEU A 288 17.49 -6.36 -5.69
CA LEU A 288 16.56 -6.03 -4.60
C LEU A 288 16.75 -6.97 -3.41
N PRO A 289 16.70 -6.45 -2.16
CA PRO A 289 16.80 -7.28 -0.98
C PRO A 289 15.70 -8.33 -0.93
N GLN A 290 16.08 -9.60 -0.71
CA GLN A 290 15.14 -10.67 -0.42
C GLN A 290 14.92 -10.77 1.08
N THR A 291 13.67 -10.89 1.51
CA THR A 291 13.33 -10.96 2.93
C THR A 291 12.37 -12.12 3.18
N ALA A 292 12.73 -13.01 4.08
CA ALA A 292 11.82 -14.06 4.52
C ALA A 292 10.54 -13.43 5.12
N PRO A 293 9.34 -13.95 4.84
CA PRO A 293 8.12 -13.45 5.43
C PRO A 293 8.13 -13.60 6.96
N VAL A 294 8.18 -12.46 7.64
CA VAL A 294 7.99 -12.32 9.08
C VAL A 294 6.95 -11.24 9.30
N SER A 295 5.89 -11.56 10.03
CA SER A 295 4.78 -10.65 10.28
C SER A 295 4.46 -10.62 11.76
N GLN A 296 4.27 -9.41 12.31
CA GLN A 296 4.05 -9.21 13.73
C GLN A 296 2.90 -8.24 14.00
N ASN A 297 2.06 -8.63 14.95
CA ASN A 297 1.18 -7.75 15.68
C ASN A 297 1.59 -7.74 17.15
N GLU A 298 0.88 -6.97 17.98
CA GLU A 298 1.02 -7.07 19.43
C GLU A 298 0.64 -8.51 19.87
N GLY A 299 1.57 -9.19 20.53
CA GLY A 299 1.36 -10.53 21.07
C GLY A 299 1.35 -11.69 20.07
N SER A 300 1.60 -11.46 18.78
CA SER A 300 1.64 -12.54 17.80
C SER A 300 2.70 -12.33 16.72
N THR A 301 3.40 -13.43 16.36
CA THR A 301 4.39 -13.42 15.28
C THR A 301 4.16 -14.62 14.38
N VAL A 302 4.13 -14.40 13.07
CA VAL A 302 4.07 -15.46 12.05
C VAL A 302 5.33 -15.39 11.19
N ILE A 303 5.98 -16.53 10.98
CA ILE A 303 7.18 -16.65 10.15
C ILE A 303 7.03 -17.75 9.12
N LYS A 304 7.75 -17.64 8.00
CA LYS A 304 7.87 -18.70 6.99
C LYS A 304 9.25 -19.31 7.06
N VAL A 305 9.32 -20.62 7.32
CA VAL A 305 10.56 -21.39 7.36
C VAL A 305 10.41 -22.60 6.44
N ASN A 306 11.31 -22.77 5.48
CA ASN A 306 11.30 -23.94 4.56
C ASN A 306 9.94 -24.24 3.91
N ARG A 307 9.21 -23.22 3.46
CA ARG A 307 7.86 -23.27 2.86
C ARG A 307 6.71 -23.54 3.83
N GLU A 308 6.95 -23.69 5.11
CA GLU A 308 5.94 -23.86 6.15
C GLU A 308 5.83 -22.59 6.99
N TYR A 309 4.62 -22.30 7.47
CA TYR A 309 4.38 -21.18 8.37
C TYR A 309 4.30 -21.67 9.81
N PHE A 310 4.84 -20.85 10.70
CA PHE A 310 4.80 -21.05 12.14
C PHE A 310 4.29 -19.80 12.82
N ILE A 311 3.57 -19.98 13.92
CA ILE A 311 3.07 -18.87 14.75
C ILE A 311 3.59 -19.02 16.18
N SER A 312 3.90 -17.88 16.77
CA SER A 312 4.12 -17.75 18.21
C SER A 312 3.19 -16.68 18.78
N LEU A 313 2.53 -17.00 19.90
CA LEU A 313 1.66 -16.09 20.66
C LEU A 313 2.32 -15.59 21.95
N ASP A 314 3.48 -16.10 22.30
CA ASP A 314 4.24 -15.80 23.52
C ASP A 314 5.71 -15.43 23.23
N GLN A 315 6.10 -15.41 21.95
CA GLN A 315 7.46 -15.20 21.43
C GLN A 315 8.48 -16.28 21.88
N GLN A 316 8.01 -17.38 22.45
CA GLN A 316 8.84 -18.49 22.95
C GLN A 316 8.47 -19.80 22.28
N THR A 317 7.18 -20.08 22.19
CA THR A 317 6.65 -21.34 21.65
C THR A 317 6.21 -21.16 20.20
N TRP A 318 6.72 -22.00 19.31
CA TRP A 318 6.35 -21.99 17.90
C TRP A 318 5.52 -23.20 17.54
N THR A 319 4.36 -22.96 16.94
CA THR A 319 3.47 -24.02 16.45
C THR A 319 3.25 -23.89 14.95
N PRO A 320 3.09 -25.01 14.20
CA PRO A 320 2.75 -24.94 12.77
C PRO A 320 1.47 -24.13 12.52
N TYR A 321 1.51 -23.27 11.54
CA TYR A 321 0.38 -22.44 11.14
C TYR A 321 -0.17 -22.88 9.78
N SER A 322 -1.38 -23.43 9.77
CA SER A 322 -2.02 -23.87 8.53
C SER A 322 -2.88 -22.75 7.93
N THR A 323 -2.55 -22.34 6.71
CA THR A 323 -3.29 -21.31 5.95
C THR A 323 -4.52 -21.86 5.24
N SER A 324 -4.68 -23.20 5.17
CA SER A 324 -5.85 -23.84 4.59
C SER A 324 -6.94 -24.05 5.63
N LYS A 325 -8.19 -23.76 5.28
CA LYS A 325 -9.37 -24.23 6.02
C LYS A 325 -9.56 -25.72 5.86
#